data_0e3a3fa2a41ccd0435f2aab79605a510
#
_entry.id   0e3a3fa2a41ccd0435f2aab79605a510
#
_cell.length_a   1.000
_cell.length_b   1.000
_cell.length_c   1.000
_cell.angle_alpha   90.00
_cell.angle_beta   90.00
_cell.angle_gamma   90.00
#
_symmetry.space_group_name_H-M   'P 1'
#
loop_
_entity.id
_entity.type
_entity.pdbx_description
1 polymer ?
#
loop_
_entity_poly.entity_id
_entity_poly.type
_entity_poly.pdbx_seq_one_letter_code
_entity_poly.pdbx_strand_id
1 'polypeptide(L)'
;MFDAHRHLSNEQATKNALYATSKPSEWPRLQHRGLLALGGIGVLPSELPFDATVLYEHLVANPGFLIAEVGLDRRSPDREGQLAFLAEILHIGFEMGRSISLHCVREDGLLLSLLRDQRRRLPPLLWHGCTASIETIKEAVGYGVIPSYGPNIYNSRLVGHIQHIKTLPFALETEFTGDEGDYERMFTEHIQAFCSLSGCSEEQLEKHNDEIRAILTHNQTSR
;
A
#
# COMPACT_ATOMS: atom_id res chain seq x y z
N MET A 1 -9.08 -12.71 6.72
CA MET A 1 -7.95 -12.33 5.84
C MET A 1 -7.50 -10.91 6.15
N PHE A 2 -6.23 -10.60 5.95
CA PHE A 2 -5.68 -9.24 6.04
C PHE A 2 -6.05 -8.43 4.79
N ASP A 3 -6.55 -7.19 4.97
CA ASP A 3 -6.79 -6.22 3.90
C ASP A 3 -5.54 -5.34 3.77
N ALA A 4 -4.85 -5.42 2.64
CA ALA A 4 -3.54 -4.81 2.49
C ALA A 4 -3.55 -3.28 2.38
N HIS A 5 -4.68 -2.67 2.03
CA HIS A 5 -4.84 -1.22 1.98
C HIS A 5 -6.30 -0.81 2.02
N ARG A 6 -6.65 0.05 2.99
CA ARG A 6 -7.93 0.75 3.07
C ARG A 6 -7.76 2.10 3.74
N HIS A 7 -8.72 2.99 3.56
CA HIS A 7 -8.76 4.28 4.23
C HIS A 7 -9.53 4.24 5.55
N LEU A 8 -9.35 5.28 6.35
CA LEU A 8 -10.14 5.49 7.55
C LEU A 8 -11.58 5.89 7.17
N SER A 9 -12.53 5.09 7.61
CA SER A 9 -13.94 5.47 7.63
C SER A 9 -14.27 6.36 8.84
N ASN A 10 -15.55 6.64 9.06
CA ASN A 10 -16.00 7.39 10.25
C ASN A 10 -15.86 6.57 11.55
N GLU A 11 -15.64 5.27 11.47
CA GLU A 11 -15.46 4.37 12.61
C GLU A 11 -13.97 4.21 12.96
N GLN A 12 -13.72 3.56 14.12
CA GLN A 12 -12.35 3.26 14.55
C GLN A 12 -11.70 2.18 13.68
N ALA A 13 -10.39 2.28 13.51
CA ALA A 13 -9.58 1.29 12.81
C ALA A 13 -9.47 -0.02 13.61
N THR A 14 -10.40 -0.94 13.44
CA THR A 14 -10.51 -2.19 14.22
C THR A 14 -10.33 -3.46 13.41
N LYS A 15 -10.42 -3.40 12.08
CA LYS A 15 -10.32 -4.56 11.20
C LYS A 15 -8.88 -5.02 11.02
N ASN A 16 -8.68 -6.27 10.60
CA ASN A 16 -7.37 -6.80 10.20
C ASN A 16 -6.94 -6.20 8.84
N ALA A 17 -6.46 -4.96 8.88
CA ALA A 17 -6.16 -4.17 7.69
C ALA A 17 -5.02 -3.18 7.93
N LEU A 18 -4.38 -2.74 6.82
CA LEU A 18 -3.58 -1.52 6.80
C LEU A 18 -4.50 -0.32 6.53
N TYR A 19 -4.64 0.53 7.53
CA TYR A 19 -5.37 1.79 7.43
C TYR A 19 -4.42 2.90 6.99
N ALA A 20 -4.53 3.30 5.74
CA ALA A 20 -3.74 4.37 5.16
C ALA A 20 -4.39 5.74 5.41
N THR A 21 -3.55 6.77 5.55
CA THR A 21 -3.96 8.16 5.58
C THR A 21 -3.37 8.91 4.40
N SER A 22 -4.13 9.88 3.90
CA SER A 22 -3.79 10.65 2.71
C SER A 22 -3.17 12.02 3.04
N LYS A 23 -3.34 12.48 4.29
CA LYS A 23 -2.91 13.81 4.75
C LYS A 23 -2.69 13.86 6.27
N PRO A 24 -1.88 14.82 6.75
CA PRO A 24 -1.51 14.94 8.17
C PRO A 24 -2.68 15.09 9.13
N SER A 25 -3.76 15.74 8.71
CA SER A 25 -4.96 15.93 9.54
C SER A 25 -5.68 14.62 9.92
N GLU A 26 -5.37 13.52 9.26
CA GLU A 26 -5.93 12.19 9.53
C GLU A 26 -5.10 11.38 10.54
N TRP A 27 -3.80 11.69 10.70
CA TRP A 27 -2.87 10.92 11.53
C TRP A 27 -3.32 10.71 12.99
N PRO A 28 -3.91 11.72 13.69
CA PRO A 28 -4.36 11.53 15.07
C PRO A 28 -5.42 10.44 15.23
N ARG A 29 -6.21 10.16 14.18
CA ARG A 29 -7.26 9.14 14.22
C ARG A 29 -6.72 7.71 14.30
N LEU A 30 -5.46 7.47 13.89
CA LEU A 30 -4.80 6.17 13.97
C LEU A 30 -4.31 5.81 15.37
N GLN A 31 -4.26 6.74 16.32
CA GLN A 31 -3.74 6.50 17.67
C GLN A 31 -4.61 5.52 18.47
N HIS A 32 -5.89 5.41 18.15
CA HIS A 32 -6.87 4.55 18.83
C HIS A 32 -7.25 3.30 18.01
N ARG A 33 -6.32 2.77 17.22
CA ARG A 33 -6.58 1.56 16.43
C ARG A 33 -6.63 0.30 17.27
N GLY A 34 -7.40 -0.70 16.82
CA GLY A 34 -7.43 -2.04 17.40
C GLY A 34 -6.12 -2.83 17.20
N LEU A 35 -5.94 -3.91 17.96
CA LEU A 35 -4.72 -4.74 17.95
C LEU A 35 -4.39 -5.34 16.58
N LEU A 36 -5.40 -5.65 15.77
CA LEU A 36 -5.20 -6.24 14.44
C LEU A 36 -4.95 -5.20 13.34
N ALA A 37 -5.30 -3.94 13.60
CA ALA A 37 -5.16 -2.86 12.63
C ALA A 37 -3.72 -2.34 12.58
N LEU A 38 -3.18 -2.26 11.37
CA LEU A 38 -1.96 -1.52 11.09
C LEU A 38 -2.33 -0.08 10.75
N GLY A 39 -1.60 0.88 11.29
CA GLY A 39 -1.76 2.29 10.95
C GLY A 39 -0.62 2.76 10.05
N GLY A 40 -0.94 3.47 8.98
CA GLY A 40 0.02 4.09 8.09
C GLY A 40 -0.22 5.60 7.99
N ILE A 41 0.81 6.38 8.27
CA ILE A 41 0.79 7.83 8.07
C ILE A 41 1.36 8.19 6.72
N GLY A 42 0.64 9.01 5.97
CA GLY A 42 1.04 9.38 4.62
C GLY A 42 0.70 10.81 4.25
N VAL A 43 1.24 11.20 3.10
CA VAL A 43 1.02 12.50 2.47
C VAL A 43 0.93 12.27 0.97
N LEU A 44 -0.26 12.42 0.41
CA LEU A 44 -0.49 12.29 -1.02
C LEU A 44 0.16 13.43 -1.83
N PRO A 45 0.46 13.20 -3.11
CA PRO A 45 0.96 14.25 -4.01
C PRO A 45 0.13 15.54 -4.04
N SER A 46 -1.17 15.47 -3.78
CA SER A 46 -2.05 16.64 -3.70
C SER A 46 -1.81 17.54 -2.48
N GLU A 47 -1.14 17.03 -1.46
CA GLU A 47 -0.82 17.73 -0.21
C GLU A 47 0.58 18.38 -0.24
N LEU A 48 1.33 18.21 -1.33
CA LEU A 48 2.65 18.81 -1.49
C LEU A 48 2.55 20.30 -1.88
N PRO A 49 3.52 21.15 -1.44
CA PRO A 49 4.77 20.77 -0.74
C PRO A 49 4.54 20.43 0.74
N PHE A 50 5.26 19.43 1.24
CA PHE A 50 5.24 19.00 2.63
C PHE A 50 6.66 18.70 3.12
N ASP A 51 6.97 19.05 4.36
CA ASP A 51 8.27 18.77 4.97
C ASP A 51 8.33 17.34 5.48
N ALA A 52 9.16 16.50 4.88
CA ALA A 52 9.35 15.10 5.25
C ALA A 52 9.85 14.92 6.70
N THR A 53 10.50 15.95 7.28
CA THR A 53 10.93 15.94 8.69
C THR A 53 9.73 15.78 9.64
N VAL A 54 8.61 16.40 9.33
CA VAL A 54 7.38 16.28 10.14
C VAL A 54 6.86 14.84 10.15
N LEU A 55 6.87 14.16 8.99
CA LEU A 55 6.50 12.74 8.91
C LEU A 55 7.50 11.88 9.69
N TYR A 56 8.79 12.12 9.55
CA TYR A 56 9.84 11.43 10.29
C TYR A 56 9.64 11.54 11.82
N GLU A 57 9.41 12.75 12.35
CA GLU A 57 9.17 12.98 13.78
C GLU A 57 7.94 12.21 14.29
N HIS A 58 6.86 12.15 13.50
CA HIS A 58 5.67 11.36 13.84
C HIS A 58 5.94 9.86 13.84
N LEU A 59 6.77 9.34 12.93
CA LEU A 59 7.20 7.94 12.94
C LEU A 59 8.07 7.60 14.13
N VAL A 60 8.94 8.51 14.55
CA VAL A 60 9.76 8.37 15.78
C VAL A 60 8.86 8.27 17.00
N ALA A 61 7.87 9.17 17.11
CA ALA A 61 6.93 9.20 18.23
C ALA A 61 5.96 7.99 18.25
N ASN A 62 5.76 7.35 17.10
CA ASN A 62 4.80 6.25 16.94
C ASN A 62 5.46 5.05 16.23
N PRO A 63 6.26 4.24 16.96
CA PRO A 63 7.04 3.16 16.38
C PRO A 63 6.23 2.06 15.71
N GLY A 64 4.93 1.95 15.97
CA GLY A 64 4.02 1.01 15.33
C GLY A 64 3.36 1.50 14.04
N PHE A 65 3.68 2.70 13.55
CA PHE A 65 3.15 3.17 12.26
C PHE A 65 4.03 2.76 11.08
N LEU A 66 3.36 2.42 9.98
CA LEU A 66 3.92 2.31 8.64
C LEU A 66 3.85 3.68 7.94
N ILE A 67 4.41 3.76 6.75
CA ILE A 67 4.23 4.91 5.85
C ILE A 67 3.14 4.54 4.84
N ALA A 68 2.00 5.20 4.88
CA ALA A 68 0.90 4.96 3.95
C ALA A 68 -0.14 6.09 4.00
N GLU A 69 -0.42 6.75 2.87
CA GLU A 69 0.11 6.49 1.54
C GLU A 69 0.97 7.67 1.05
N VAL A 70 1.96 7.36 0.23
CA VAL A 70 2.84 8.34 -0.40
C VAL A 70 3.13 7.90 -1.84
N GLY A 71 3.46 8.83 -2.74
CA GLY A 71 3.77 8.39 -4.09
C GLY A 71 3.71 9.45 -5.17
N LEU A 72 3.28 9.04 -6.38
CA LEU A 72 3.24 9.85 -7.58
C LEU A 72 1.83 9.88 -8.17
N ASP A 73 1.35 11.06 -8.54
CA ASP A 73 0.07 11.23 -9.22
C ASP A 73 0.17 12.26 -10.34
N ARG A 74 -0.03 11.82 -11.58
CA ARG A 74 -0.01 12.70 -12.75
C ARG A 74 -1.06 13.81 -12.71
N ARG A 75 -2.13 13.65 -11.94
CA ARG A 75 -3.18 14.64 -11.77
C ARG A 75 -2.76 15.80 -10.88
N SER A 76 -1.80 15.58 -10.00
CA SER A 76 -1.25 16.61 -9.14
C SER A 76 -0.11 17.38 -9.84
N PRO A 77 0.03 18.67 -9.62
CA PRO A 77 1.11 19.47 -10.17
C PRO A 77 2.46 19.08 -9.53
N ASP A 78 3.55 19.69 -10.02
CA ASP A 78 4.89 19.59 -9.45
C ASP A 78 5.45 18.15 -9.39
N ARG A 79 5.67 17.55 -10.57
CA ARG A 79 6.25 16.21 -10.67
C ARG A 79 7.64 16.09 -10.06
N GLU A 80 8.44 17.16 -10.13
CA GLU A 80 9.80 17.17 -9.56
C GLU A 80 9.73 17.15 -8.02
N GLY A 81 8.84 17.94 -7.43
CA GLY A 81 8.60 17.93 -5.98
C GLY A 81 8.05 16.58 -5.51
N GLN A 82 7.14 15.95 -6.25
CA GLN A 82 6.67 14.61 -5.94
C GLN A 82 7.80 13.58 -5.94
N LEU A 83 8.67 13.60 -6.95
CA LEU A 83 9.82 12.69 -7.02
C LEU A 83 10.82 12.93 -5.90
N ALA A 84 11.15 14.19 -5.61
CA ALA A 84 12.05 14.54 -4.52
C ALA A 84 11.51 14.08 -3.17
N PHE A 85 10.24 14.36 -2.89
CA PHE A 85 9.57 13.92 -1.67
C PHE A 85 9.53 12.40 -1.54
N LEU A 86 9.12 11.68 -2.60
CA LEU A 86 9.08 10.22 -2.57
C LEU A 86 10.48 9.61 -2.37
N ALA A 87 11.52 10.19 -3.00
CA ALA A 87 12.90 9.74 -2.81
C ALA A 87 13.35 9.87 -1.35
N GLU A 88 13.00 10.96 -0.69
CA GLU A 88 13.29 11.20 0.73
C GLU A 88 12.50 10.23 1.62
N ILE A 89 11.22 10.01 1.34
CA ILE A 89 10.39 9.05 2.09
C ILE A 89 10.89 7.60 1.95
N LEU A 90 11.34 7.19 0.76
CA LEU A 90 11.98 5.88 0.56
C LEU A 90 13.23 5.73 1.44
N HIS A 91 14.04 6.78 1.52
CA HIS A 91 15.21 6.80 2.40
C HIS A 91 14.83 6.72 3.88
N ILE A 92 13.87 7.51 4.34
CA ILE A 92 13.34 7.46 5.72
C ILE A 92 12.81 6.05 6.03
N GLY A 93 12.01 5.47 5.14
CA GLY A 93 11.47 4.13 5.31
C GLY A 93 12.57 3.07 5.45
N PHE A 94 13.61 3.15 4.62
CA PHE A 94 14.74 2.24 4.68
C PHE A 94 15.52 2.37 5.99
N GLU A 95 15.92 3.59 6.38
CA GLU A 95 16.71 3.84 7.60
C GLU A 95 15.93 3.48 8.88
N MET A 96 14.62 3.69 8.90
CA MET A 96 13.77 3.38 10.05
C MET A 96 13.22 1.94 10.04
N GLY A 97 13.44 1.18 8.97
CA GLY A 97 12.83 -0.15 8.78
C GLY A 97 11.30 -0.09 8.68
N ARG A 98 10.73 0.95 8.05
CA ARG A 98 9.29 1.12 7.87
C ARG A 98 8.87 0.74 6.47
N SER A 99 7.88 -0.13 6.38
CA SER A 99 7.25 -0.46 5.10
C SER A 99 6.46 0.73 4.56
N ILE A 100 6.38 0.81 3.24
CA ILE A 100 5.69 1.92 2.56
C ILE A 100 4.59 1.37 1.65
N SER A 101 3.37 1.92 1.76
CA SER A 101 2.32 1.74 0.77
C SER A 101 2.40 2.87 -0.25
N LEU A 102 2.72 2.49 -1.50
CA LEU A 102 2.97 3.41 -2.60
C LEU A 102 1.69 3.70 -3.38
N HIS A 103 1.41 4.98 -3.54
CA HIS A 103 0.42 5.52 -4.47
C HIS A 103 1.06 5.78 -5.83
N CYS A 104 0.48 5.28 -6.93
CA CYS A 104 0.98 5.61 -8.25
C CYS A 104 -0.15 5.71 -9.28
N VAL A 105 -0.40 6.92 -9.76
CA VAL A 105 -1.43 7.18 -10.78
C VAL A 105 -0.78 7.70 -12.06
N ARG A 106 -0.71 6.83 -13.09
CA ARG A 106 -0.20 7.14 -14.43
C ARG A 106 1.24 7.68 -14.47
N GLU A 107 2.06 7.34 -13.47
CA GLU A 107 3.48 7.69 -13.38
C GLU A 107 4.36 6.43 -13.18
N ASP A 108 3.91 5.29 -13.65
CA ASP A 108 4.56 3.98 -13.50
C ASP A 108 6.03 4.01 -13.95
N GLY A 109 6.31 4.66 -15.08
CA GLY A 109 7.67 4.79 -15.61
C GLY A 109 8.61 5.59 -14.71
N LEU A 110 8.12 6.67 -14.10
CA LEU A 110 8.89 7.47 -13.13
C LEU A 110 9.10 6.69 -11.83
N LEU A 111 8.06 6.02 -11.34
CA LEU A 111 8.16 5.15 -10.17
C LEU A 111 9.23 4.09 -10.39
N LEU A 112 9.17 3.32 -11.48
CA LEU A 112 10.16 2.28 -11.77
C LEU A 112 11.58 2.83 -11.90
N SER A 113 11.76 4.02 -12.51
CA SER A 113 13.07 4.66 -12.61
C SER A 113 13.64 4.97 -11.22
N LEU A 114 12.84 5.58 -10.34
CA LEU A 114 13.24 5.89 -8.97
C LEU A 114 13.59 4.61 -8.17
N LEU A 115 12.75 3.58 -8.25
CA LEU A 115 12.99 2.30 -7.57
C LEU A 115 14.26 1.61 -8.07
N ARG A 116 14.54 1.66 -9.37
CA ARG A 116 15.77 1.13 -9.97
C ARG A 116 17.01 1.83 -9.44
N ASP A 117 16.96 3.15 -9.34
CA ASP A 117 18.08 3.96 -8.88
C ASP A 117 18.37 3.71 -7.39
N GLN A 118 17.34 3.42 -6.59
CA GLN A 118 17.44 3.17 -5.16
C GLN A 118 17.44 1.69 -4.76
N ARG A 119 17.45 0.74 -5.70
CA ARG A 119 17.20 -0.70 -5.50
C ARG A 119 17.95 -1.38 -4.35
N ARG A 120 19.07 -0.83 -3.89
CA ARG A 120 19.88 -1.38 -2.78
C ARG A 120 19.45 -0.86 -1.40
N ARG A 121 18.54 0.10 -1.36
CA ARG A 121 18.09 0.80 -0.14
C ARG A 121 16.58 1.01 -0.16
N LEU A 122 15.85 -0.02 -0.60
CA LEU A 122 14.40 0.02 -0.56
C LEU A 122 13.89 -0.66 0.71
N PRO A 123 12.95 -0.05 1.42
CA PRO A 123 12.19 -0.74 2.47
C PRO A 123 11.23 -1.76 1.83
N PRO A 124 10.52 -2.58 2.60
CA PRO A 124 9.39 -3.34 2.06
C PRO A 124 8.35 -2.39 1.46
N LEU A 125 7.95 -2.64 0.22
CA LEU A 125 7.07 -1.77 -0.56
C LEU A 125 5.79 -2.52 -0.96
N LEU A 126 4.65 -1.92 -0.68
CA LEU A 126 3.35 -2.30 -1.22
C LEU A 126 2.96 -1.26 -2.27
N TRP A 127 2.64 -1.67 -3.49
CA TRP A 127 2.07 -0.78 -4.50
C TRP A 127 0.56 -0.96 -4.52
N HIS A 128 -0.16 -0.11 -3.78
CA HIS A 128 -1.61 -0.23 -3.66
C HIS A 128 -2.34 0.21 -4.93
N GLY A 129 -3.55 -0.28 -5.12
CA GLY A 129 -4.40 0.07 -6.26
C GLY A 129 -3.75 -0.24 -7.61
N CYS A 130 -2.83 -1.21 -7.68
CA CYS A 130 -2.00 -1.43 -8.85
C CYS A 130 -2.83 -1.88 -10.06
N THR A 131 -2.79 -1.08 -11.14
CA THR A 131 -3.44 -1.39 -12.44
C THR A 131 -2.47 -1.25 -13.61
N ALA A 132 -1.17 -1.25 -13.33
CA ALA A 132 -0.10 -1.17 -14.33
C ALA A 132 -0.09 -2.38 -15.28
N SER A 133 0.69 -2.33 -16.37
CA SER A 133 0.85 -3.47 -17.25
C SER A 133 1.52 -4.65 -16.55
N ILE A 134 1.28 -5.87 -17.01
CA ILE A 134 1.92 -7.05 -16.41
C ILE A 134 3.44 -7.01 -16.51
N GLU A 135 4.00 -6.37 -17.54
CA GLU A 135 5.44 -6.16 -17.71
C GLU A 135 5.97 -5.20 -16.64
N THR A 136 5.28 -4.09 -16.43
CA THR A 136 5.57 -3.11 -15.38
C THR A 136 5.53 -3.74 -13.98
N ILE A 137 4.51 -4.56 -13.72
CA ILE A 137 4.36 -5.29 -12.45
C ILE A 137 5.53 -6.25 -12.25
N LYS A 138 5.91 -7.03 -13.26
CA LYS A 138 7.06 -7.94 -13.16
C LYS A 138 8.36 -7.21 -12.88
N GLU A 139 8.58 -6.04 -13.51
CA GLU A 139 9.73 -5.21 -13.23
C GLU A 139 9.74 -4.70 -11.79
N ALA A 140 8.60 -4.19 -11.29
CA ALA A 140 8.45 -3.73 -9.90
C ALA A 140 8.69 -4.86 -8.88
N VAL A 141 8.15 -6.06 -9.14
CA VAL A 141 8.40 -7.26 -8.33
C VAL A 141 9.88 -7.62 -8.33
N GLY A 142 10.60 -7.42 -9.44
CA GLY A 142 12.06 -7.60 -9.54
C GLY A 142 12.85 -6.64 -8.61
N TYR A 143 12.26 -5.55 -8.16
CA TYR A 143 12.80 -4.64 -7.14
C TYR A 143 12.31 -4.94 -5.71
N GLY A 144 11.50 -5.99 -5.52
CA GLY A 144 10.94 -6.38 -4.23
C GLY A 144 9.63 -5.67 -3.88
N VAL A 145 8.98 -5.01 -4.83
CA VAL A 145 7.66 -4.40 -4.64
C VAL A 145 6.58 -5.47 -4.65
N ILE A 146 5.65 -5.38 -3.74
CA ILE A 146 4.45 -6.21 -3.66
C ILE A 146 3.28 -5.41 -4.26
N PRO A 147 2.77 -5.74 -5.45
CA PRO A 147 1.57 -5.11 -5.97
C PRO A 147 0.35 -5.55 -5.15
N SER A 148 -0.55 -4.61 -4.89
CA SER A 148 -1.82 -4.89 -4.23
C SER A 148 -3.00 -4.56 -5.14
N TYR A 149 -4.02 -5.40 -5.10
CA TYR A 149 -5.13 -5.36 -6.02
C TYR A 149 -6.46 -5.21 -5.29
N GLY A 150 -7.13 -4.10 -5.55
CA GLY A 150 -8.51 -3.87 -5.14
C GLY A 150 -9.52 -4.34 -6.19
N PRO A 151 -10.83 -4.16 -5.94
CA PRO A 151 -11.90 -4.54 -6.86
C PRO A 151 -11.79 -3.95 -8.27
N ASN A 152 -11.07 -2.83 -8.41
CA ASN A 152 -10.81 -2.19 -9.71
C ASN A 152 -10.03 -3.08 -10.69
N ILE A 153 -9.33 -4.13 -10.22
CA ILE A 153 -8.63 -5.08 -11.08
C ILE A 153 -9.57 -5.70 -12.12
N TYR A 154 -10.83 -5.96 -11.76
CA TYR A 154 -11.80 -6.61 -12.65
C TYR A 154 -12.24 -5.72 -13.81
N ASN A 155 -12.08 -4.40 -13.68
CA ASN A 155 -12.35 -3.42 -14.72
C ASN A 155 -11.08 -3.02 -15.51
N SER A 156 -9.95 -3.62 -15.18
CA SER A 156 -8.66 -3.35 -15.82
C SER A 156 -8.28 -4.45 -16.82
N ARG A 157 -7.23 -4.19 -17.61
CA ARG A 157 -6.66 -5.22 -18.49
C ARG A 157 -6.02 -6.38 -17.73
N LEU A 158 -5.73 -6.20 -16.44
CA LEU A 158 -5.11 -7.21 -15.59
C LEU A 158 -6.03 -8.41 -15.32
N VAL A 159 -7.35 -8.27 -15.48
CA VAL A 159 -8.26 -9.41 -15.33
C VAL A 159 -7.87 -10.60 -16.21
N GLY A 160 -7.38 -10.33 -17.43
CA GLY A 160 -6.87 -11.37 -18.34
C GLY A 160 -5.53 -11.98 -17.92
N HIS A 161 -4.87 -11.41 -16.91
CA HIS A 161 -3.55 -11.83 -16.42
C HIS A 161 -3.58 -12.43 -15.00
N ILE A 162 -4.74 -12.63 -14.40
CA ILE A 162 -4.87 -13.13 -13.02
C ILE A 162 -4.14 -14.46 -12.81
N GLN A 163 -4.11 -15.35 -13.82
CA GLN A 163 -3.34 -16.59 -13.77
C GLN A 163 -1.82 -16.37 -13.67
N HIS A 164 -1.31 -15.25 -14.19
CA HIS A 164 0.08 -14.83 -14.02
C HIS A 164 0.28 -14.13 -12.67
N ILE A 165 -0.62 -13.24 -12.30
CA ILE A 165 -0.57 -12.48 -11.05
C ILE A 165 -0.44 -13.42 -9.86
N LYS A 166 -1.23 -14.49 -9.80
CA LYS A 166 -1.19 -15.46 -8.69
C LYS A 166 0.14 -16.17 -8.49
N THR A 167 1.05 -16.11 -9.47
CA THR A 167 2.40 -16.69 -9.38
C THR A 167 3.46 -15.71 -8.90
N LEU A 168 3.10 -14.45 -8.73
CA LEU A 168 3.94 -13.37 -8.21
C LEU A 168 3.61 -13.11 -6.74
N PRO A 169 4.49 -12.43 -5.98
CA PRO A 169 4.07 -11.78 -4.75
C PRO A 169 2.95 -10.78 -5.05
N PHE A 170 1.85 -10.84 -4.32
CA PHE A 170 0.74 -9.88 -4.44
C PHE A 170 -0.02 -9.78 -3.13
N ALA A 171 -0.86 -8.77 -2.99
CA ALA A 171 -1.83 -8.66 -1.92
C ALA A 171 -3.22 -8.35 -2.48
N LEU A 172 -4.26 -8.67 -1.72
CA LEU A 172 -5.61 -8.17 -1.96
C LEU A 172 -5.92 -7.06 -0.98
N GLU A 173 -6.63 -6.07 -1.46
CA GLU A 173 -7.04 -4.90 -0.70
C GLU A 173 -8.45 -4.47 -1.08
N THR A 174 -9.04 -3.57 -0.29
CA THR A 174 -10.36 -3.03 -0.62
C THR A 174 -10.31 -1.63 -1.19
N GLU A 175 -9.31 -0.81 -0.85
CA GLU A 175 -9.31 0.63 -1.12
C GLU A 175 -10.56 1.32 -0.52
N PHE A 176 -11.08 0.75 0.56
CA PHE A 176 -12.39 1.11 1.10
C PHE A 176 -12.38 2.50 1.75
N THR A 177 -13.36 3.33 1.39
CA THR A 177 -13.56 4.69 1.90
C THR A 177 -14.98 4.94 2.40
N GLY A 178 -15.85 3.91 2.35
CA GLY A 178 -17.29 4.01 2.61
C GLY A 178 -17.70 3.76 4.06
N ASP A 179 -18.97 3.43 4.25
CA ASP A 179 -19.52 3.06 5.55
C ASP A 179 -19.15 1.61 5.90
N GLU A 180 -18.76 1.36 7.16
CA GLU A 180 -18.30 0.04 7.61
C GLU A 180 -19.32 -1.09 7.41
N GLY A 181 -20.60 -0.77 7.32
CA GLY A 181 -21.65 -1.76 7.03
C GLY A 181 -21.51 -2.45 5.67
N ASP A 182 -20.87 -1.80 4.71
CA ASP A 182 -20.62 -2.35 3.37
C ASP A 182 -19.27 -3.04 3.24
N TYR A 183 -18.34 -2.80 4.16
CA TYR A 183 -16.96 -3.28 4.08
C TYR A 183 -16.85 -4.81 3.95
N GLU A 184 -17.44 -5.54 4.88
CA GLU A 184 -17.33 -7.01 4.92
C GLU A 184 -17.91 -7.64 3.66
N ARG A 185 -19.03 -7.11 3.17
CA ARG A 185 -19.65 -7.59 1.92
C ARG A 185 -18.72 -7.35 0.74
N MET A 186 -18.20 -6.13 0.60
CA MET A 186 -17.32 -5.75 -0.51
C MET A 186 -16.02 -6.58 -0.51
N PHE A 187 -15.40 -6.78 0.65
CA PHE A 187 -14.18 -7.56 0.75
C PHE A 187 -14.44 -9.04 0.45
N THR A 188 -15.54 -9.59 0.96
CA THR A 188 -15.95 -10.98 0.67
C THR A 188 -16.19 -11.17 -0.83
N GLU A 189 -16.95 -10.29 -1.47
CA GLU A 189 -17.21 -10.35 -2.92
C GLU A 189 -15.91 -10.25 -3.73
N HIS A 190 -14.96 -9.40 -3.31
CA HIS A 190 -13.66 -9.29 -3.95
C HIS A 190 -12.84 -10.59 -3.85
N ILE A 191 -12.77 -11.19 -2.65
CA ILE A 191 -12.08 -12.48 -2.43
C ILE A 191 -12.68 -13.57 -3.32
N GLN A 192 -14.02 -13.71 -3.33
CA GLN A 192 -14.71 -14.72 -4.11
C GLN A 192 -14.49 -14.55 -5.62
N ALA A 193 -14.53 -13.32 -6.10
CA ALA A 193 -14.24 -13.01 -7.50
C ALA A 193 -12.79 -13.37 -7.87
N PHE A 194 -11.81 -13.05 -7.01
CA PHE A 194 -10.42 -13.41 -7.24
C PHE A 194 -10.22 -14.94 -7.21
N CYS A 195 -10.81 -15.64 -6.26
CA CYS A 195 -10.79 -17.11 -6.19
C CYS A 195 -11.33 -17.73 -7.48
N SER A 196 -12.49 -17.27 -7.95
CA SER A 196 -13.13 -17.76 -9.16
C SER A 196 -12.24 -17.62 -10.40
N LEU A 197 -11.53 -16.50 -10.53
CA LEU A 197 -10.67 -16.20 -11.69
C LEU A 197 -9.29 -16.83 -11.60
N SER A 198 -8.72 -16.91 -10.39
CA SER A 198 -7.37 -17.44 -10.16
C SER A 198 -7.35 -18.95 -9.96
N GLY A 199 -8.45 -19.55 -9.52
CA GLY A 199 -8.52 -20.93 -9.05
C GLY A 199 -7.85 -21.16 -7.69
N CYS A 200 -7.50 -20.10 -6.95
CA CYS A 200 -7.04 -20.20 -5.56
C CYS A 200 -8.24 -20.43 -4.64
N SER A 201 -8.04 -21.16 -3.53
CA SER A 201 -9.03 -21.21 -2.46
C SER A 201 -8.94 -19.96 -1.57
N GLU A 202 -10.01 -19.65 -0.83
CA GLU A 202 -10.00 -18.56 0.16
C GLU A 202 -8.90 -18.77 1.21
N GLU A 203 -8.70 -20.01 1.69
CA GLU A 203 -7.64 -20.35 2.64
C GLU A 203 -6.23 -20.05 2.10
N GLN A 204 -6.00 -20.34 0.80
CA GLN A 204 -4.73 -20.02 0.16
C GLN A 204 -4.51 -18.50 0.07
N LEU A 205 -5.55 -17.73 -0.24
CA LEU A 205 -5.46 -16.27 -0.28
C LEU A 205 -5.29 -15.66 1.10
N GLU A 206 -5.98 -16.19 2.12
CA GLU A 206 -5.83 -15.75 3.50
C GLU A 206 -4.39 -15.94 3.98
N LYS A 207 -3.86 -17.14 3.83
CA LYS A 207 -2.46 -17.44 4.16
C LYS A 207 -1.49 -16.51 3.43
N HIS A 208 -1.72 -16.29 2.14
CA HIS A 208 -0.87 -15.43 1.32
C HIS A 208 -0.89 -13.97 1.81
N ASN A 209 -2.08 -13.39 2.06
CA ASN A 209 -2.19 -12.03 2.58
C ASN A 209 -1.60 -11.89 4.00
N ASP A 210 -1.69 -12.93 4.82
CA ASP A 210 -1.05 -12.93 6.16
C ASP A 210 0.48 -12.98 6.07
N GLU A 211 1.03 -13.70 5.09
CA GLU A 211 2.48 -13.66 4.76
C GLU A 211 2.91 -12.25 4.33
N ILE A 212 2.10 -11.57 3.50
CA ILE A 212 2.37 -10.18 3.12
C ILE A 212 2.31 -9.25 4.33
N ARG A 213 1.31 -9.41 5.21
CA ARG A 213 1.24 -8.68 6.47
C ARG A 213 2.51 -8.85 7.29
N ALA A 214 3.00 -10.08 7.42
CA ALA A 214 4.24 -10.37 8.14
C ALA A 214 5.44 -9.64 7.52
N ILE A 215 5.57 -9.61 6.20
CA ILE A 215 6.63 -8.85 5.50
C ILE A 215 6.54 -7.36 5.82
N LEU A 216 5.34 -6.78 5.76
CA LEU A 216 5.12 -5.36 6.03
C LEU A 216 5.43 -4.97 7.49
N THR A 217 5.36 -5.91 8.43
CA THR A 217 5.57 -5.63 9.87
C THR A 217 6.91 -6.12 10.41
N HIS A 218 7.66 -6.93 9.65
CA HIS A 218 8.84 -7.65 10.16
C HIS A 218 9.94 -6.74 10.73
N ASN A 219 10.21 -5.63 10.11
CA ASN A 219 11.28 -4.71 10.52
C ASN A 219 10.93 -3.83 11.73
N GLN A 220 9.67 -3.84 12.17
CA GLN A 220 9.23 -3.05 13.33
C GLN A 220 9.61 -3.71 14.68
N THR A 221 9.88 -5.03 14.69
CA THR A 221 10.12 -5.81 15.91
C THR A 221 11.61 -6.01 16.22
N SER A 222 12.53 -5.60 15.34
CA SER A 222 13.95 -5.95 15.40
C SER A 222 14.87 -4.80 15.86
N ARG A 223 14.32 -3.70 16.40
CA ARG A 223 15.12 -2.58 16.93
C ARG A 223 14.69 -2.15 18.31
#